data_063b7261e8b7c55a094ba3697fbc3042
#
_entry.id   063b7261e8b7c55a094ba3697fbc3042
#
_cell.length_a   1.000
_cell.length_b   1.000
_cell.length_c   1.000
_cell.angle_alpha   90.00
_cell.angle_beta   90.00
_cell.angle_gamma   90.00
#
_symmetry.space_group_name_H-M   'P 1'
#
loop_
_entity.id
_entity.type
_entity.pdbx_description
1 polymer ?
#
loop_
_entity_poly.entity_id
_entity_poly.type
_entity_poly.pdbx_seq_one_letter_code
_entity_poly.pdbx_strand_id
1 'polypeptide(L)'
;MRTAFKLLPVVAGIFAAAFAAPSHAVGGPSGLKVGYAVQGTLGETIVNPYGLAPLTAVIRNGGYVLKHATVRIVPKEGGQEIKYDVGPQTLRTHGGIPVFGLYAGWRNTVEVTYTRVFQGEEKTVTESYVINTQPAWLETTGNPAIAQNFMTAKVTTPAPKEFSDRLYFINNLGAADVRASRAVWNNPVGGALQWNNPPRNAILDTKGEIRWYMKADRIYDPESLYDAGIMMGFHQNADGALSWGYGQHYAKYDLLGRKVFNRRLPANYADFSHAMMPAENGGYFLRVASPDLRRADDTRVRTVRDVIIEVDASGEVVDEWRLFEILDPVSYTHLTLPTIRL
;
A
#
# COMPACT_ATOMS: atom_id res chain seq x y z
N MET A 1 -56.71 56.79 -7.62
CA MET A 1 -55.58 56.28 -8.42
C MET A 1 -54.65 55.56 -7.47
N ARG A 2 -54.67 54.22 -7.42
CA ARG A 2 -53.75 53.38 -6.60
C ARG A 2 -52.77 52.73 -7.55
N THR A 3 -51.52 53.12 -7.46
CA THR A 3 -50.41 52.56 -8.25
C THR A 3 -49.88 51.33 -7.51
N ALA A 4 -50.06 50.15 -8.11
CA ALA A 4 -49.55 48.91 -7.59
C ALA A 4 -48.08 48.75 -7.98
N PHE A 5 -47.17 48.73 -7.01
CA PHE A 5 -45.79 48.30 -7.20
C PHE A 5 -45.72 46.79 -7.26
N LYS A 6 -45.32 46.24 -8.39
CA LYS A 6 -44.97 44.82 -8.53
C LYS A 6 -43.54 44.63 -8.03
N LEU A 7 -43.41 43.95 -6.87
CA LEU A 7 -42.14 43.43 -6.39
C LEU A 7 -41.82 42.17 -7.18
N LEU A 8 -40.73 42.20 -7.96
CA LEU A 8 -40.07 40.98 -8.46
C LEU A 8 -39.34 40.32 -7.34
N PRO A 9 -39.44 38.97 -7.15
CA PRO A 9 -38.60 38.29 -6.21
C PRO A 9 -37.18 38.16 -6.80
N VAL A 10 -36.25 38.86 -6.17
CA VAL A 10 -34.81 38.57 -6.34
C VAL A 10 -34.52 37.23 -5.66
N VAL A 11 -34.39 36.19 -6.46
CA VAL A 11 -33.84 34.92 -6.00
C VAL A 11 -32.35 35.13 -5.79
N ALA A 12 -31.97 35.55 -4.60
CA ALA A 12 -30.58 35.52 -4.16
C ALA A 12 -30.19 34.04 -4.02
N GLY A 13 -29.53 33.48 -5.03
CA GLY A 13 -28.84 32.22 -4.94
C GLY A 13 -27.71 32.35 -3.93
N ILE A 14 -27.94 31.93 -2.73
CA ILE A 14 -26.88 31.75 -1.73
C ILE A 14 -26.02 30.58 -2.21
N PHE A 15 -24.96 30.90 -2.94
CA PHE A 15 -23.83 29.98 -3.06
C PHE A 15 -23.22 29.84 -1.65
N ALA A 16 -23.68 28.88 -0.89
CA ALA A 16 -22.99 28.43 0.29
C ALA A 16 -21.72 27.71 -0.20
N ALA A 17 -20.66 28.47 -0.42
CA ALA A 17 -19.32 27.91 -0.46
C ALA A 17 -19.07 27.38 0.96
N ALA A 18 -19.38 26.12 1.18
CA ALA A 18 -18.96 25.43 2.38
C ALA A 18 -17.44 25.34 2.33
N PHE A 19 -16.78 26.34 2.85
CA PHE A 19 -15.39 26.23 3.25
C PHE A 19 -15.36 25.20 4.39
N ALA A 20 -15.10 23.94 4.06
CA ALA A 20 -14.70 23.00 5.07
C ALA A 20 -13.40 23.57 5.65
N ALA A 21 -13.49 24.12 6.86
CA ALA A 21 -12.31 24.49 7.59
C ALA A 21 -11.41 23.25 7.67
N PRO A 22 -10.12 23.35 7.37
CA PRO A 22 -9.22 22.22 7.55
C PRO A 22 -9.34 21.80 9.02
N SER A 23 -9.76 20.58 9.25
CA SER A 23 -9.73 20.02 10.60
C SER A 23 -8.25 19.89 10.98
N HIS A 24 -7.73 20.87 11.65
CA HIS A 24 -6.41 20.78 12.28
C HIS A 24 -6.55 19.84 13.47
N ALA A 25 -6.22 18.57 13.28
CA ALA A 25 -5.96 17.71 14.40
C ALA A 25 -4.65 18.21 15.02
N VAL A 26 -4.78 18.99 16.07
CA VAL A 26 -3.65 19.41 16.89
C VAL A 26 -3.25 18.22 17.74
N GLY A 27 -2.08 17.69 17.50
CA GLY A 27 -1.41 16.81 18.42
C GLY A 27 -1.51 15.33 18.11
N GLY A 28 -0.37 14.75 17.87
CA GLY A 28 -0.07 13.34 17.83
C GLY A 28 0.16 12.80 16.43
N PRO A 29 0.99 11.77 16.30
CA PRO A 29 1.36 11.13 15.03
C PRO A 29 0.25 10.30 14.40
N SER A 30 -0.97 10.35 14.93
CA SER A 30 -2.14 9.69 14.36
C SER A 30 -2.60 10.45 13.12
N GLY A 31 -2.48 9.80 11.97
CA GLY A 31 -2.76 10.35 10.66
C GLY A 31 -4.03 11.18 10.58
N LEU A 32 -3.87 12.40 10.09
CA LEU A 32 -4.94 13.32 9.78
C LEU A 32 -5.93 12.68 8.81
N LYS A 33 -7.13 12.40 9.29
CA LYS A 33 -8.28 12.22 8.40
C LYS A 33 -8.70 13.60 7.93
N VAL A 34 -8.21 14.04 6.80
CA VAL A 34 -8.62 15.32 6.22
C VAL A 34 -9.89 15.07 5.42
N GLY A 35 -11.03 15.53 5.94
CA GLY A 35 -12.26 15.61 5.16
C GLY A 35 -12.21 16.83 4.25
N TYR A 36 -12.48 16.65 2.94
CA TYR A 36 -12.52 17.74 1.99
C TYR A 36 -13.94 18.02 1.51
N ALA A 37 -14.18 19.26 1.13
CA ALA A 37 -15.45 19.65 0.55
C ALA A 37 -15.76 18.79 -0.69
N VAL A 38 -16.91 18.17 -0.68
CA VAL A 38 -17.42 17.35 -1.78
C VAL A 38 -17.97 18.27 -2.84
N GLN A 39 -17.49 18.17 -4.07
CA GLN A 39 -18.01 18.92 -5.21
C GLN A 39 -19.01 18.10 -6.04
N GLY A 40 -19.08 16.82 -5.83
CA GLY A 40 -20.04 15.94 -6.47
C GLY A 40 -21.25 15.62 -5.59
N THR A 41 -22.18 14.84 -6.15
CA THR A 41 -23.45 14.48 -5.49
C THR A 41 -23.48 13.05 -4.96
N LEU A 42 -22.44 12.23 -5.23
CA LEU A 42 -22.42 10.84 -4.81
C LEU A 42 -22.26 10.70 -3.28
N GLY A 43 -21.31 11.40 -2.70
CA GLY A 43 -21.03 11.37 -1.28
C GLY A 43 -19.73 12.07 -0.89
N GLU A 44 -19.35 11.99 0.37
CA GLU A 44 -18.12 12.58 0.87
C GLU A 44 -16.87 11.85 0.35
N THR A 45 -15.78 12.58 0.24
CA THR A 45 -14.47 12.01 -0.13
C THR A 45 -13.62 11.81 1.12
N ILE A 46 -13.15 10.59 1.33
CA ILE A 46 -12.23 10.23 2.41
C ILE A 46 -10.86 9.95 1.81
N VAL A 47 -9.89 10.79 2.10
CA VAL A 47 -8.49 10.60 1.69
C VAL A 47 -7.80 9.66 2.66
N ASN A 48 -6.96 8.76 2.14
CA ASN A 48 -6.26 7.75 2.93
C ASN A 48 -7.21 6.96 3.85
N PRO A 49 -8.23 6.31 3.28
CA PRO A 49 -9.36 5.77 4.04
C PRO A 49 -8.97 4.73 5.09
N TYR A 50 -7.85 4.03 4.87
CA TYR A 50 -7.35 2.99 5.77
C TYR A 50 -6.06 3.38 6.51
N GLY A 51 -5.56 4.61 6.33
CA GLY A 51 -4.40 5.13 7.04
C GLY A 51 -3.03 4.73 6.49
N LEU A 52 -2.97 3.90 5.46
CA LEU A 52 -1.72 3.31 4.95
C LEU A 52 -1.27 3.83 3.59
N ALA A 53 -2.18 4.35 2.76
CA ALA A 53 -1.90 4.76 1.39
C ALA A 53 -2.34 6.21 1.15
N PRO A 54 -1.51 7.21 1.47
CA PRO A 54 -1.90 8.64 1.50
C PRO A 54 -2.33 9.22 0.17
N LEU A 55 -1.91 8.63 -0.96
CA LEU A 55 -2.29 9.09 -2.31
C LEU A 55 -3.50 8.33 -2.87
N THR A 56 -4.37 7.88 -1.99
CA THR A 56 -5.63 7.22 -2.33
C THR A 56 -6.81 7.90 -1.63
N ALA A 57 -8.00 7.66 -2.14
CA ALA A 57 -9.23 8.12 -1.51
C ALA A 57 -10.39 7.15 -1.80
N VAL A 58 -11.49 7.33 -1.10
CA VAL A 58 -12.79 6.73 -1.44
C VAL A 58 -13.81 7.86 -1.53
N ILE A 59 -14.51 7.96 -2.66
CA ILE A 59 -15.71 8.77 -2.79
C ILE A 59 -16.85 7.88 -2.31
N ARG A 60 -17.37 8.16 -1.13
CA ARG A 60 -18.40 7.33 -0.49
C ARG A 60 -19.68 7.30 -1.30
N ASN A 61 -20.32 6.16 -1.25
CA ASN A 61 -21.65 6.00 -1.81
C ASN A 61 -22.70 6.58 -0.85
N GLY A 62 -23.45 7.56 -1.31
CA GLY A 62 -24.52 8.23 -0.57
C GLY A 62 -25.84 7.47 -0.52
N GLY A 63 -25.85 6.14 -0.70
CA GLY A 63 -27.05 5.32 -0.59
C GLY A 63 -27.57 4.74 -1.91
N TYR A 64 -26.78 4.82 -2.98
CA TYR A 64 -27.11 4.22 -4.28
C TYR A 64 -26.55 2.82 -4.45
N VAL A 65 -27.15 2.02 -5.31
CA VAL A 65 -26.49 0.81 -5.82
C VAL A 65 -25.60 1.22 -7.00
N LEU A 66 -24.29 1.06 -6.85
CA LEU A 66 -23.34 1.34 -7.91
C LEU A 66 -23.04 0.07 -8.71
N LYS A 67 -23.16 0.14 -10.03
CA LYS A 67 -22.88 -0.98 -10.95
C LYS A 67 -21.47 -0.94 -11.52
N HIS A 68 -21.01 0.25 -11.89
CA HIS A 68 -19.73 0.47 -12.54
C HIS A 68 -19.28 1.92 -12.31
N ALA A 69 -17.98 2.13 -12.28
CA ALA A 69 -17.40 3.48 -12.33
C ALA A 69 -16.12 3.48 -13.15
N THR A 70 -15.87 4.61 -13.81
CA THR A 70 -14.57 4.94 -14.42
C THR A 70 -14.00 6.12 -13.65
N VAL A 71 -12.75 6.02 -13.25
CA VAL A 71 -12.01 7.06 -12.52
C VAL A 71 -10.93 7.60 -13.43
N ARG A 72 -10.80 8.93 -13.51
CA ARG A 72 -9.76 9.63 -14.25
C ARG A 72 -9.09 10.64 -13.33
N ILE A 73 -7.79 10.48 -13.10
CA ILE A 73 -6.97 11.49 -12.44
C ILE A 73 -6.50 12.46 -13.52
N VAL A 74 -7.00 13.70 -13.47
CA VAL A 74 -6.61 14.72 -14.44
C VAL A 74 -5.13 15.05 -14.26
N PRO A 75 -4.31 14.93 -15.31
CA PRO A 75 -2.88 15.20 -15.19
C PRO A 75 -2.64 16.69 -14.92
N LYS A 76 -1.62 16.98 -14.13
CA LYS A 76 -1.03 18.32 -14.09
C LYS A 76 -0.30 18.61 -15.41
N GLU A 77 0.07 19.85 -15.67
CA GLU A 77 0.81 20.22 -16.88
C GLU A 77 2.05 19.34 -17.07
N GLY A 78 2.17 18.71 -18.24
CA GLY A 78 3.24 17.74 -18.54
C GLY A 78 3.17 16.41 -17.78
N GLY A 79 2.16 16.21 -16.95
CA GLY A 79 1.97 14.98 -16.15
C GLY A 79 1.37 13.83 -16.95
N GLN A 80 1.29 12.68 -16.31
CA GLN A 80 0.67 11.47 -16.86
C GLN A 80 -0.76 11.33 -16.34
N GLU A 81 -1.69 11.05 -17.26
CA GLU A 81 -3.06 10.66 -16.91
C GLU A 81 -3.08 9.25 -16.30
N ILE A 82 -3.92 9.06 -15.29
CA ILE A 82 -4.30 7.74 -14.81
C ILE A 82 -5.81 7.59 -14.99
N LYS A 83 -6.22 6.56 -15.71
CA LYS A 83 -7.62 6.23 -15.94
C LYS A 83 -7.84 4.74 -15.80
N TYR A 84 -8.90 4.33 -15.08
CA TYR A 84 -9.23 2.93 -14.86
C TYR A 84 -10.70 2.74 -14.54
N ASP A 85 -11.16 1.51 -14.73
CA ASP A 85 -12.51 1.09 -14.43
C ASP A 85 -12.60 0.38 -13.09
N VAL A 86 -13.74 0.53 -12.42
CA VAL A 86 -14.04 -0.04 -11.11
C VAL A 86 -15.29 -0.89 -11.21
N GLY A 87 -15.14 -2.19 -11.02
CA GLY A 87 -16.23 -3.16 -11.07
C GLY A 87 -17.08 -3.17 -9.78
N PRO A 88 -18.24 -3.80 -9.84
CA PRO A 88 -19.23 -3.78 -8.76
C PRO A 88 -18.72 -4.41 -7.46
N GLN A 89 -17.83 -5.39 -7.54
CA GLN A 89 -17.25 -6.02 -6.35
C GLN A 89 -16.37 -5.02 -5.58
N THR A 90 -15.51 -4.30 -6.29
CA THR A 90 -14.60 -3.30 -5.71
C THR A 90 -15.39 -2.11 -5.13
N LEU A 91 -16.45 -1.66 -5.83
CA LEU A 91 -17.37 -0.63 -5.33
C LEU A 91 -18.03 -1.03 -4.00
N ARG A 92 -18.48 -2.29 -3.90
CA ARG A 92 -19.04 -2.82 -2.64
C ARG A 92 -18.00 -2.94 -1.54
N THR A 93 -16.80 -3.44 -1.86
CA THR A 93 -15.71 -3.64 -0.90
C THR A 93 -15.32 -2.34 -0.21
N HIS A 94 -15.30 -1.22 -0.94
CA HIS A 94 -14.91 0.08 -0.40
C HIS A 94 -16.10 0.96 0.01
N GLY A 95 -17.32 0.51 -0.22
CA GLY A 95 -18.53 1.30 0.06
C GLY A 95 -18.61 2.59 -0.74
N GLY A 96 -18.04 2.61 -1.94
CA GLY A 96 -17.95 3.77 -2.81
C GLY A 96 -16.96 3.58 -3.96
N ILE A 97 -16.55 4.68 -4.58
CA ILE A 97 -15.60 4.67 -5.70
C ILE A 97 -14.18 4.83 -5.14
N PRO A 98 -13.32 3.80 -5.23
CA PRO A 98 -11.92 3.91 -4.85
C PRO A 98 -11.14 4.79 -5.83
N VAL A 99 -10.36 5.70 -5.30
CA VAL A 99 -9.49 6.60 -6.05
C VAL A 99 -8.03 6.24 -5.74
N PHE A 100 -7.29 5.93 -6.79
CA PHE A 100 -5.88 5.57 -6.77
C PHE A 100 -5.09 6.47 -7.72
N GLY A 101 -3.84 6.75 -7.40
CA GLY A 101 -2.93 7.44 -8.31
C GLY A 101 -2.96 8.96 -8.22
N LEU A 102 -3.31 9.51 -7.06
CA LEU A 102 -3.25 10.95 -6.81
C LEU A 102 -1.79 11.44 -6.81
N TYR A 103 -1.56 12.68 -7.26
CA TYR A 103 -0.27 13.36 -7.10
C TYR A 103 -0.05 13.74 -5.64
N ALA A 104 1.17 13.64 -5.16
CA ALA A 104 1.57 14.08 -3.83
C ALA A 104 1.70 15.61 -3.74
N GLY A 105 1.29 16.19 -2.60
CA GLY A 105 1.38 17.62 -2.36
C GLY A 105 0.61 18.47 -3.38
N TRP A 106 -0.51 17.97 -3.86
CA TRP A 106 -1.22 18.57 -5.01
C TRP A 106 -2.72 18.68 -4.79
N ARG A 107 -3.32 19.65 -5.46
CA ARG A 107 -4.77 19.77 -5.58
C ARG A 107 -5.23 18.97 -6.80
N ASN A 108 -5.53 17.70 -6.58
CA ASN A 108 -5.92 16.78 -7.63
C ASN A 108 -7.35 17.04 -8.10
N THR A 109 -7.57 17.03 -9.41
CA THR A 109 -8.90 16.93 -10.01
C THR A 109 -9.14 15.48 -10.41
N VAL A 110 -10.24 14.92 -9.92
CA VAL A 110 -10.64 13.54 -10.18
C VAL A 110 -12.00 13.57 -10.86
N GLU A 111 -12.06 13.10 -12.10
CA GLU A 111 -13.30 12.91 -12.83
C GLU A 111 -13.79 11.48 -12.64
N VAL A 112 -15.03 11.31 -12.28
CA VAL A 112 -15.67 10.00 -12.13
C VAL A 112 -16.93 9.93 -12.98
N THR A 113 -17.03 8.87 -13.78
CA THR A 113 -18.25 8.50 -14.47
C THR A 113 -18.77 7.21 -13.85
N TYR A 114 -19.97 7.22 -13.30
CA TYR A 114 -20.50 6.05 -12.62
C TYR A 114 -21.96 5.81 -12.96
N THR A 115 -22.35 4.55 -12.94
CA THR A 115 -23.74 4.12 -13.11
C THR A 115 -24.34 3.76 -11.76
N ARG A 116 -25.38 4.48 -11.36
CA ARG A 116 -26.12 4.27 -10.13
C ARG A 116 -27.53 3.81 -10.38
N VAL A 117 -28.06 2.99 -9.49
CA VAL A 117 -29.48 2.61 -9.47
C VAL A 117 -30.10 3.17 -8.20
N PHE A 118 -31.21 3.85 -8.37
CA PHE A 118 -32.02 4.37 -7.26
C PHE A 118 -33.49 4.16 -7.57
N GLN A 119 -34.24 3.51 -6.68
CA GLN A 119 -35.66 3.19 -6.87
C GLN A 119 -35.98 2.45 -8.19
N GLY A 120 -35.06 1.63 -8.67
CA GLY A 120 -35.19 0.88 -9.91
C GLY A 120 -34.76 1.64 -11.19
N GLU A 121 -34.51 2.93 -11.10
CA GLU A 121 -33.98 3.72 -12.21
C GLU A 121 -32.46 3.68 -12.25
N GLU A 122 -31.93 3.45 -13.44
CA GLU A 122 -30.49 3.45 -13.73
C GLU A 122 -30.10 4.77 -14.35
N LYS A 123 -29.07 5.40 -13.79
CA LYS A 123 -28.55 6.67 -14.29
C LYS A 123 -27.03 6.67 -14.31
N THR A 124 -26.46 7.05 -15.47
CA THR A 124 -25.02 7.34 -15.58
C THR A 124 -24.78 8.81 -15.31
N VAL A 125 -23.82 9.09 -14.44
CA VAL A 125 -23.47 10.44 -13.97
C VAL A 125 -21.98 10.63 -14.13
N THR A 126 -21.56 11.82 -14.60
CA THR A 126 -20.16 12.26 -14.61
C THR A 126 -20.01 13.45 -13.69
N GLU A 127 -19.06 13.38 -12.78
CA GLU A 127 -18.80 14.42 -11.79
C GLU A 127 -17.30 14.63 -11.61
N SER A 128 -16.94 15.79 -11.12
CA SER A 128 -15.57 16.16 -10.77
C SER A 128 -15.43 16.37 -9.27
N TYR A 129 -14.35 15.85 -8.71
CA TYR A 129 -13.98 16.02 -7.30
C TYR A 129 -12.60 16.66 -7.19
N VAL A 130 -12.43 17.54 -6.22
CA VAL A 130 -11.12 18.11 -5.88
C VAL A 130 -10.60 17.43 -4.62
N ILE A 131 -9.48 16.76 -4.76
CA ILE A 131 -8.85 16.00 -3.66
C ILE A 131 -7.45 16.57 -3.40
N ASN A 132 -7.26 17.18 -2.24
CA ASN A 132 -5.95 17.66 -1.82
C ASN A 132 -5.19 16.54 -1.12
N THR A 133 -3.90 16.42 -1.43
CA THR A 133 -3.00 15.44 -0.81
C THR A 133 -1.84 16.14 -0.14
N GLN A 134 -1.26 15.50 0.86
CA GLN A 134 -0.01 15.95 1.47
C GLN A 134 1.19 15.55 0.61
N PRO A 135 2.33 16.22 0.75
CA PRO A 135 3.60 15.75 0.18
C PRO A 135 3.91 14.31 0.62
N ALA A 136 4.59 13.55 -0.22
CA ALA A 136 5.06 12.23 0.15
C ALA A 136 6.24 12.34 1.12
N TRP A 137 6.09 11.81 2.32
CA TRP A 137 7.08 11.87 3.38
C TRP A 137 7.08 10.59 4.22
N LEU A 138 8.22 10.31 4.83
CA LEU A 138 8.35 9.29 5.86
C LEU A 138 8.15 9.93 7.24
N GLU A 139 7.33 9.32 8.04
CA GLU A 139 7.32 9.59 9.47
C GLU A 139 8.54 8.87 10.06
N THR A 140 9.46 9.61 10.62
CA THR A 140 10.54 9.01 11.41
C THR A 140 10.01 8.81 12.83
N THR A 141 10.15 7.60 13.34
CA THR A 141 9.79 7.29 14.71
C THR A 141 10.50 8.24 15.67
N GLY A 142 9.75 9.07 16.38
CA GLY A 142 10.20 9.84 17.52
C GLY A 142 10.47 11.33 17.32
N ASN A 143 10.61 11.86 16.13
CA ASN A 143 10.75 13.32 15.95
C ASN A 143 10.09 13.83 14.66
N PRO A 144 8.87 14.39 14.73
CA PRO A 144 8.17 14.92 13.56
C PRO A 144 8.88 16.11 12.90
N ALA A 145 9.86 16.72 13.55
CA ALA A 145 10.66 17.80 12.96
C ALA A 145 11.67 17.31 11.91
N ILE A 146 11.89 16.00 11.79
CA ILE A 146 12.78 15.40 10.80
C ILE A 146 11.95 14.65 9.75
N ALA A 147 10.93 15.31 9.20
CA ALA A 147 10.21 14.78 8.06
C ALA A 147 11.16 14.68 6.86
N GLN A 148 11.52 13.46 6.47
CA GLN A 148 12.32 13.21 5.29
C GLN A 148 11.40 13.01 4.09
N ASN A 149 11.77 13.58 2.93
CA ASN A 149 11.10 13.27 1.69
C ASN A 149 11.13 11.77 1.47
N PHE A 150 9.99 11.21 1.08
CA PHE A 150 9.85 9.77 0.87
C PHE A 150 10.89 9.25 -0.14
N MET A 151 10.90 9.82 -1.33
CA MET A 151 11.92 9.66 -2.36
C MET A 151 11.76 10.75 -3.42
N THR A 152 12.80 10.98 -4.20
CA THR A 152 12.73 11.76 -5.43
C THR A 152 13.20 10.88 -6.59
N ALA A 153 12.52 10.95 -7.71
CA ALA A 153 12.91 10.28 -8.93
C ALA A 153 13.26 11.32 -10.00
N LYS A 154 14.35 11.08 -10.73
CA LYS A 154 14.74 11.87 -11.89
C LYS A 154 14.68 10.99 -13.13
N VAL A 155 13.85 11.36 -14.08
CA VAL A 155 13.79 10.69 -15.38
C VAL A 155 14.98 11.15 -16.21
N THR A 156 15.93 10.26 -16.47
CA THR A 156 17.11 10.52 -17.30
C THR A 156 16.86 10.21 -18.78
N THR A 157 16.01 9.21 -19.02
CA THR A 157 15.59 8.81 -20.36
C THR A 157 14.06 8.71 -20.37
N PRO A 158 13.38 9.50 -21.20
CA PRO A 158 11.93 9.41 -21.34
C PRO A 158 11.47 8.02 -21.78
N ALA A 159 10.34 7.56 -21.23
CA ALA A 159 9.76 6.31 -21.67
C ALA A 159 9.34 6.37 -23.15
N PRO A 160 9.58 5.31 -23.95
CA PRO A 160 9.02 5.20 -25.29
C PRO A 160 7.49 5.36 -25.28
N LYS A 161 6.93 5.81 -26.41
CA LYS A 161 5.49 6.08 -26.52
C LYS A 161 4.61 4.92 -26.10
N GLU A 162 5.02 3.70 -26.42
CA GLU A 162 4.31 2.45 -26.09
C GLU A 162 4.28 2.11 -24.59
N PHE A 163 5.11 2.80 -23.78
CA PHE A 163 5.19 2.64 -22.32
C PHE A 163 4.86 3.93 -21.57
N SER A 164 4.43 4.97 -22.28
CA SER A 164 4.24 6.30 -21.69
C SER A 164 3.08 6.41 -20.70
N ASP A 165 2.20 5.41 -20.67
CA ASP A 165 1.05 5.28 -19.77
C ASP A 165 1.27 4.30 -18.61
N ARG A 166 2.44 3.66 -18.56
CA ARG A 166 2.76 2.67 -17.54
C ARG A 166 3.02 3.29 -16.18
N LEU A 167 2.77 2.49 -15.15
CA LEU A 167 3.14 2.75 -13.77
C LEU A 167 4.21 1.73 -13.35
N TYR A 168 5.19 2.18 -12.60
CA TYR A 168 6.31 1.35 -12.15
C TYR A 168 6.25 1.15 -10.65
N PHE A 169 6.14 -0.10 -10.24
CA PHE A 169 6.18 -0.48 -8.84
C PHE A 169 7.62 -0.55 -8.37
N ILE A 170 7.95 0.20 -7.32
CA ILE A 170 9.29 0.26 -6.73
C ILE A 170 9.24 -0.41 -5.36
N ASN A 171 9.99 -1.49 -5.25
CA ASN A 171 10.27 -2.15 -3.97
C ASN A 171 11.67 -1.74 -3.52
N ASN A 172 11.76 -0.78 -2.61
CA ASN A 172 13.03 -0.22 -2.18
C ASN A 172 13.15 -0.22 -0.65
N LEU A 173 14.32 -0.62 -0.18
CA LEU A 173 14.76 -0.46 1.21
C LEU A 173 15.68 0.76 1.27
N GLY A 174 15.10 1.93 1.46
CA GLY A 174 15.89 3.15 1.52
C GLY A 174 16.44 3.37 2.92
N ALA A 175 17.76 3.59 3.02
CA ALA A 175 18.33 4.16 4.22
C ALA A 175 17.82 5.61 4.37
N ALA A 176 16.90 5.84 5.30
CA ALA A 176 16.46 7.19 5.61
C ALA A 176 17.49 7.93 6.46
N ASP A 177 18.21 7.22 7.31
CA ASP A 177 19.33 7.70 8.14
C ASP A 177 20.40 6.60 8.13
N VAL A 178 21.65 6.98 7.93
CA VAL A 178 22.79 6.06 8.00
C VAL A 178 22.83 5.33 9.35
N ARG A 179 22.33 5.95 10.41
CA ARG A 179 22.22 5.33 11.74
C ARG A 179 21.07 4.34 11.84
N ALA A 180 19.97 4.55 11.12
CA ALA A 180 18.85 3.62 11.07
C ALA A 180 19.10 2.42 10.15
N SER A 181 20.09 2.52 9.26
CA SER A 181 20.46 1.46 8.30
C SER A 181 21.45 0.45 8.85
N ARG A 182 21.80 0.51 10.13
CA ARG A 182 22.73 -0.47 10.70
C ARG A 182 22.07 -1.82 10.82
N ALA A 183 22.65 -2.80 10.14
CA ALA A 183 22.35 -4.20 10.43
C ALA A 183 22.72 -4.51 11.89
N VAL A 184 21.81 -5.13 12.61
CA VAL A 184 22.11 -5.58 13.99
C VAL A 184 22.79 -6.93 13.89
N TRP A 185 24.09 -6.92 13.67
CA TRP A 185 24.91 -8.12 13.46
C TRP A 185 24.91 -9.11 14.62
N ASN A 186 24.55 -8.64 15.81
CA ASN A 186 24.56 -9.44 17.03
C ASN A 186 23.17 -9.98 17.41
N ASN A 187 22.18 -9.88 16.53
CA ASN A 187 20.87 -10.47 16.79
C ASN A 187 20.97 -12.00 16.67
N PRO A 188 20.78 -12.77 17.77
CA PRO A 188 20.88 -14.22 17.73
C PRO A 188 19.72 -14.88 16.96
N VAL A 189 18.65 -14.15 16.73
CA VAL A 189 17.44 -14.66 16.07
C VAL A 189 17.57 -14.65 14.56
N GLY A 190 18.21 -13.63 13.98
CA GLY A 190 18.40 -13.51 12.53
C GLY A 190 17.14 -13.04 11.78
N GLY A 191 17.12 -13.28 10.47
CA GLY A 191 15.96 -12.99 9.60
C GLY A 191 15.58 -11.52 9.51
N ALA A 192 14.29 -11.25 9.41
CA ALA A 192 13.72 -9.89 9.27
C ALA A 192 14.05 -8.97 10.45
N LEU A 193 14.38 -9.53 11.60
CA LEU A 193 14.75 -8.79 12.81
C LEU A 193 16.15 -8.20 12.77
N GLN A 194 16.97 -8.56 11.78
CA GLN A 194 18.36 -8.05 11.64
C GLN A 194 18.42 -6.69 10.95
N TRP A 195 17.37 -6.26 10.28
CA TRP A 195 17.39 -5.10 9.41
C TRP A 195 16.47 -4.01 9.95
N ASN A 196 16.98 -2.80 10.05
CA ASN A 196 16.23 -1.63 10.50
C ASN A 196 16.14 -0.58 9.38
N ASN A 197 15.84 -1.02 8.17
CA ASN A 197 15.66 -0.15 7.02
C ASN A 197 14.17 0.05 6.76
N PRO A 198 13.63 1.27 6.85
CA PRO A 198 12.24 1.50 6.54
C PRO A 198 11.97 1.17 5.06
N PRO A 199 10.97 0.33 4.76
CA PRO A 199 10.60 0.03 3.39
C PRO A 199 10.02 1.28 2.72
N ARG A 200 10.40 1.49 1.45
CA ARG A 200 9.94 2.59 0.62
C ARG A 200 9.28 2.05 -0.64
N ASN A 201 8.12 1.45 -0.45
CA ASN A 201 7.35 0.91 -1.55
C ASN A 201 6.51 2.01 -2.16
N ALA A 202 6.69 2.24 -3.44
CA ALA A 202 6.01 3.30 -4.19
C ALA A 202 5.62 2.85 -5.59
N ILE A 203 4.66 3.54 -6.18
CA ILE A 203 4.37 3.46 -7.59
C ILE A 203 4.69 4.83 -8.20
N LEU A 204 5.53 4.81 -9.21
CA LEU A 204 5.91 5.98 -9.97
C LEU A 204 5.27 5.95 -11.37
N ASP A 205 4.95 7.12 -11.89
CA ASP A 205 4.62 7.25 -13.30
C ASP A 205 5.88 7.48 -14.17
N THR A 206 5.70 7.52 -15.48
CA THR A 206 6.80 7.72 -16.45
C THR A 206 7.42 9.12 -16.41
N LYS A 207 6.86 10.03 -15.63
CA LYS A 207 7.39 11.37 -15.38
C LYS A 207 8.18 11.46 -14.08
N GLY A 208 8.26 10.32 -13.32
CA GLY A 208 8.95 10.26 -12.05
C GLY A 208 8.12 10.76 -10.87
N GLU A 209 6.83 11.01 -11.08
CA GLU A 209 5.94 11.43 -10.00
C GLU A 209 5.51 10.24 -9.17
N ILE A 210 5.49 10.41 -7.84
CA ILE A 210 4.93 9.42 -6.94
C ILE A 210 3.41 9.45 -7.06
N ARG A 211 2.83 8.32 -7.48
CA ARG A 211 1.39 8.16 -7.63
C ARG A 211 0.77 7.26 -6.56
N TRP A 212 1.59 6.59 -5.81
CA TRP A 212 1.22 5.79 -4.66
C TRP A 212 2.44 5.52 -3.79
N TYR A 213 2.24 5.43 -2.48
CA TYR A 213 3.23 4.90 -1.55
C TYR A 213 2.52 4.36 -0.31
N MET A 214 3.20 3.48 0.42
CA MET A 214 2.68 2.89 1.64
C MET A 214 3.42 3.43 2.85
N LYS A 215 2.68 3.77 3.91
CA LYS A 215 3.20 4.10 5.23
C LYS A 215 3.46 2.80 6.00
N ALA A 216 4.59 2.19 5.73
CA ALA A 216 4.99 0.94 6.34
C ALA A 216 5.21 1.03 7.85
N ASP A 217 5.57 2.22 8.35
CA ASP A 217 5.69 2.55 9.77
C ASP A 217 4.40 2.34 10.57
N ARG A 218 3.26 2.26 9.89
CA ARG A 218 1.96 1.94 10.49
C ARG A 218 1.68 0.45 10.62
N ILE A 219 2.53 -0.38 10.01
CA ILE A 219 2.45 -1.84 10.06
C ILE A 219 3.66 -2.31 10.82
N TYR A 220 3.47 -2.66 12.07
CA TYR A 220 4.54 -3.14 12.94
C TYR A 220 4.12 -4.43 13.65
N ASP A 221 5.11 -5.19 14.02
CA ASP A 221 4.94 -6.36 14.85
C ASP A 221 5.36 -5.99 16.29
N PRO A 222 4.45 -6.01 17.27
CA PRO A 222 4.79 -5.69 18.66
C PRO A 222 5.75 -6.69 19.29
N GLU A 223 5.90 -7.86 18.70
CA GLU A 223 6.89 -8.87 19.11
C GLU A 223 8.25 -8.66 18.43
N SER A 224 8.34 -7.76 17.45
CA SER A 224 9.59 -7.39 16.80
C SER A 224 10.39 -6.44 17.68
N LEU A 225 11.72 -6.60 17.64
CA LEU A 225 12.65 -5.68 18.30
C LEU A 225 12.74 -4.32 17.61
N TYR A 226 12.05 -4.14 16.49
CA TYR A 226 12.10 -2.95 15.63
C TYR A 226 10.71 -2.39 15.40
N ASP A 227 10.59 -1.08 15.50
CA ASP A 227 9.33 -0.34 15.33
C ASP A 227 8.74 -0.44 13.91
N ALA A 228 9.61 -0.57 12.91
CA ALA A 228 9.20 -0.75 11.51
C ALA A 228 9.70 -2.11 11.02
N GLY A 229 8.78 -3.03 10.79
CA GLY A 229 9.10 -4.32 10.18
C GLY A 229 9.59 -4.15 8.74
N ILE A 230 10.63 -4.88 8.37
CA ILE A 230 11.06 -4.99 6.98
C ILE A 230 10.04 -5.82 6.23
N MET A 231 9.62 -5.33 5.05
CA MET A 231 8.74 -6.08 4.16
C MET A 231 9.55 -7.09 3.35
N MET A 232 9.49 -8.36 3.76
CA MET A 232 10.17 -9.46 3.09
C MET A 232 9.26 -10.10 2.05
N GLY A 233 9.81 -10.47 0.90
CA GLY A 233 9.05 -11.11 -0.16
C GLY A 233 7.88 -10.28 -0.65
N PHE A 234 8.06 -8.96 -0.74
CA PHE A 234 7.03 -8.05 -1.18
C PHE A 234 6.59 -8.38 -2.60
N HIS A 235 5.32 -8.68 -2.77
CA HIS A 235 4.76 -9.20 -4.00
C HIS A 235 3.42 -8.55 -4.34
N GLN A 236 3.20 -8.25 -5.63
CA GLN A 236 1.88 -7.89 -6.14
C GLN A 236 1.17 -9.16 -6.59
N ASN A 237 0.05 -9.48 -5.97
CA ASN A 237 -0.76 -10.65 -6.30
C ASN A 237 -1.58 -10.42 -7.56
N ALA A 238 -2.09 -11.51 -8.14
CA ALA A 238 -2.92 -11.45 -9.36
C ALA A 238 -4.21 -10.62 -9.20
N ASP A 239 -4.72 -10.50 -7.98
CA ASP A 239 -5.86 -9.63 -7.64
C ASP A 239 -5.48 -8.15 -7.42
N GLY A 240 -4.22 -7.79 -7.67
CA GLY A 240 -3.68 -6.44 -7.49
C GLY A 240 -3.33 -6.08 -6.05
N ALA A 241 -3.66 -6.92 -5.06
CA ALA A 241 -3.27 -6.70 -3.68
C ALA A 241 -1.78 -6.98 -3.45
N LEU A 242 -1.23 -6.44 -2.38
CA LEU A 242 0.16 -6.56 -1.99
C LEU A 242 0.30 -7.52 -0.82
N SER A 243 1.29 -8.41 -0.87
CA SER A 243 1.60 -9.32 0.23
C SER A 243 3.07 -9.30 0.58
N TRP A 244 3.38 -9.52 1.84
CA TRP A 244 4.75 -9.59 2.38
C TRP A 244 4.78 -10.26 3.75
N GLY A 245 5.97 -10.70 4.15
CA GLY A 245 6.25 -11.12 5.52
C GLY A 245 7.01 -10.05 6.31
N TYR A 246 6.82 -10.00 7.61
CA TYR A 246 7.55 -9.12 8.51
C TYR A 246 7.52 -9.68 9.96
N GLY A 247 8.67 -9.65 10.64
CA GLY A 247 8.76 -10.20 12.00
C GLY A 247 8.23 -11.63 12.07
N GLN A 248 7.22 -11.84 12.91
CA GLN A 248 6.51 -13.11 13.09
C GLN A 248 5.20 -13.19 12.30
N HIS A 249 4.98 -12.26 11.33
CA HIS A 249 3.73 -12.12 10.61
C HIS A 249 3.91 -12.17 9.10
N TYR A 250 2.83 -12.47 8.40
CA TYR A 250 2.68 -12.25 6.97
C TYR A 250 1.31 -11.63 6.68
N ALA A 251 1.28 -10.77 5.70
CA ALA A 251 0.14 -9.90 5.51
C ALA A 251 -0.21 -9.70 4.03
N LYS A 252 -1.47 -9.35 3.79
CA LYS A 252 -1.98 -8.92 2.50
C LYS A 252 -2.85 -7.69 2.67
N TYR A 253 -2.58 -6.67 1.85
CA TYR A 253 -3.32 -5.41 1.82
C TYR A 253 -3.62 -5.03 0.37
N ASP A 254 -4.76 -4.37 0.13
CA ASP A 254 -5.02 -3.79 -1.18
C ASP A 254 -4.30 -2.44 -1.36
N LEU A 255 -4.35 -1.90 -2.57
CA LEU A 255 -3.68 -0.64 -2.92
C LEU A 255 -4.25 0.59 -2.17
N LEU A 256 -5.45 0.52 -1.61
CA LEU A 256 -5.97 1.58 -0.76
C LEU A 256 -5.46 1.47 0.69
N GLY A 257 -4.79 0.38 1.02
CA GLY A 257 -4.29 0.09 2.37
C GLY A 257 -5.29 -0.67 3.24
N ARG A 258 -6.38 -1.22 2.66
CA ARG A 258 -7.31 -2.07 3.39
C ARG A 258 -6.67 -3.42 3.67
N LYS A 259 -6.67 -3.81 4.93
CA LYS A 259 -6.18 -5.12 5.35
C LYS A 259 -7.09 -6.23 4.80
N VAL A 260 -6.51 -7.14 4.01
CA VAL A 260 -7.16 -8.39 3.60
C VAL A 260 -6.95 -9.43 4.68
N PHE A 261 -5.70 -9.63 5.07
CA PHE A 261 -5.33 -10.37 6.28
C PHE A 261 -3.99 -9.88 6.84
N ASN A 262 -3.77 -10.20 8.11
CA ASN A 262 -2.48 -10.10 8.78
C ASN A 262 -2.43 -11.26 9.77
N ARG A 263 -1.55 -12.22 9.51
CA ARG A 263 -1.49 -13.50 10.20
C ARG A 263 -0.15 -13.68 10.86
N ARG A 264 -0.16 -14.24 12.06
CA ARG A 264 1.04 -14.72 12.72
C ARG A 264 1.52 -16.01 12.07
N LEU A 265 2.84 -16.23 12.02
CA LEU A 265 3.39 -17.51 11.63
C LEU A 265 2.88 -18.61 12.56
N PRO A 266 2.65 -19.83 12.06
CA PRO A 266 2.30 -20.98 12.90
C PRO A 266 3.34 -21.19 14.00
N ALA A 267 2.90 -21.70 15.15
CA ALA A 267 3.69 -21.73 16.39
C ALA A 267 5.05 -22.48 16.31
N ASN A 268 5.16 -23.39 15.34
CA ASN A 268 6.38 -24.17 15.13
C ASN A 268 7.46 -23.47 14.32
N TYR A 269 7.20 -22.23 13.88
CA TYR A 269 8.12 -21.48 13.04
C TYR A 269 8.42 -20.14 13.67
N ALA A 270 9.69 -19.77 13.59
CA ALA A 270 10.17 -18.48 14.04
C ALA A 270 10.74 -17.72 12.87
N ASP A 271 10.67 -16.39 12.92
CA ASP A 271 11.28 -15.48 11.96
C ASP A 271 10.90 -15.71 10.50
N PHE A 272 10.28 -14.71 9.93
CA PHE A 272 10.10 -14.63 8.49
C PHE A 272 11.45 -14.36 7.83
N SER A 273 11.79 -15.09 6.75
CA SER A 273 13.07 -14.96 6.07
C SER A 273 12.89 -14.74 4.55
N HIS A 274 13.22 -13.59 4.06
CA HIS A 274 13.44 -13.20 2.66
C HIS A 274 12.28 -13.34 1.68
N ALA A 275 11.46 -14.40 1.71
CA ALA A 275 10.52 -14.65 0.63
C ALA A 275 9.12 -15.08 1.08
N MET A 276 8.15 -14.54 0.39
CA MET A 276 6.74 -14.95 0.40
C MET A 276 6.25 -14.95 -1.04
N MET A 277 5.60 -16.02 -1.46
CA MET A 277 5.06 -16.13 -2.82
C MET A 277 3.65 -16.73 -2.78
N PRO A 278 2.72 -16.26 -3.62
CA PRO A 278 1.41 -16.89 -3.76
C PRO A 278 1.55 -18.34 -4.20
N ALA A 279 0.73 -19.23 -3.64
CA ALA A 279 0.58 -20.62 -4.02
C ALA A 279 -0.71 -20.82 -4.85
N GLU A 280 -0.76 -21.89 -5.64
CA GLU A 280 -1.93 -22.19 -6.51
C GLU A 280 -3.20 -22.54 -5.71
N ASN A 281 -3.05 -23.00 -4.47
CA ASN A 281 -4.16 -23.30 -3.57
C ASN A 281 -4.84 -22.05 -2.96
N GLY A 282 -4.43 -20.86 -3.38
CA GLY A 282 -4.90 -19.58 -2.86
C GLY A 282 -4.22 -19.14 -1.55
N GLY A 283 -3.25 -19.92 -1.07
CA GLY A 283 -2.38 -19.61 0.06
C GLY A 283 -1.03 -19.07 -0.37
N TYR A 284 0.03 -19.45 0.37
CA TYR A 284 1.37 -18.90 0.16
C TYR A 284 2.46 -19.90 0.47
N PHE A 285 3.57 -19.81 -0.26
CA PHE A 285 4.86 -20.32 0.16
C PHE A 285 5.55 -19.27 1.03
N LEU A 286 5.95 -19.66 2.24
CA LEU A 286 6.62 -18.81 3.20
C LEU A 286 8.00 -19.39 3.52
N ARG A 287 9.04 -18.58 3.41
CA ARG A 287 10.36 -18.95 3.87
C ARG A 287 10.51 -18.50 5.31
N VAL A 288 10.65 -19.45 6.21
CA VAL A 288 10.69 -19.27 7.68
C VAL A 288 11.84 -20.03 8.29
N ALA A 289 12.13 -19.80 9.57
CA ALA A 289 13.10 -20.57 10.32
C ALA A 289 12.39 -21.59 11.22
N SER A 290 12.91 -22.83 11.25
CA SER A 290 12.52 -23.79 12.26
C SER A 290 13.33 -23.56 13.54
N PRO A 291 12.72 -23.56 14.73
CA PRO A 291 13.44 -23.57 15.99
C PRO A 291 14.14 -24.91 16.23
N ASP A 292 13.66 -25.99 15.64
CA ASP A 292 14.27 -27.30 15.68
C ASP A 292 15.28 -27.48 14.55
N LEU A 293 16.56 -27.49 14.90
CA LEU A 293 17.68 -27.66 13.98
C LEU A 293 18.19 -29.10 13.94
N ARG A 294 17.32 -30.08 14.18
CA ARG A 294 17.66 -31.48 14.11
C ARG A 294 17.13 -32.11 12.83
N ARG A 295 17.96 -32.98 12.25
CA ARG A 295 17.56 -33.86 11.16
C ARG A 295 16.68 -35.00 11.67
N ALA A 296 16.07 -35.74 10.78
CA ALA A 296 15.30 -36.93 11.11
C ALA A 296 16.08 -38.00 11.87
N ASP A 297 17.42 -38.04 11.73
CA ASP A 297 18.34 -38.91 12.45
C ASP A 297 18.80 -38.35 13.81
N ASP A 298 18.16 -37.31 14.31
CA ASP A 298 18.47 -36.54 15.52
C ASP A 298 19.80 -35.76 15.49
N THR A 299 20.49 -35.73 14.37
CA THR A 299 21.75 -34.97 14.20
C THR A 299 21.48 -33.46 14.17
N ARG A 300 22.16 -32.74 15.08
CA ARG A 300 22.03 -31.25 15.07
C ARG A 300 22.75 -30.61 13.90
N VAL A 301 22.04 -29.81 13.16
CA VAL A 301 22.58 -29.08 12.00
C VAL A 301 23.02 -27.67 12.44
N ARG A 302 24.21 -27.24 12.03
CA ARG A 302 24.77 -25.89 12.27
C ARG A 302 24.79 -25.04 11.02
N THR A 303 23.82 -25.20 10.12
CA THR A 303 23.76 -24.55 8.83
C THR A 303 22.41 -23.88 8.64
N VAL A 304 21.95 -23.75 7.42
CA VAL A 304 20.73 -23.04 7.03
C VAL A 304 19.52 -23.53 7.86
N ARG A 305 18.94 -22.64 8.62
CA ARG A 305 17.74 -22.90 9.43
C ARG A 305 16.46 -22.82 8.62
N ASP A 306 16.56 -22.43 7.35
CA ASP A 306 15.40 -22.11 6.52
C ASP A 306 14.57 -23.36 6.23
N VAL A 307 13.30 -23.15 6.37
CA VAL A 307 12.22 -24.06 6.01
C VAL A 307 11.31 -23.32 5.06
N ILE A 308 10.88 -23.96 4.00
CA ILE A 308 9.79 -23.48 3.19
C ILE A 308 8.53 -24.19 3.66
N ILE A 309 7.51 -23.43 4.00
CA ILE A 309 6.19 -23.98 4.30
C ILE A 309 5.20 -23.50 3.25
N GLU A 310 4.28 -24.36 2.88
CA GLU A 310 3.08 -24.00 2.13
C GLU A 310 1.92 -23.86 3.11
N VAL A 311 1.26 -22.72 3.09
CA VAL A 311 0.01 -22.52 3.81
C VAL A 311 -1.14 -22.41 2.84
N ASP A 312 -2.30 -22.89 3.23
CA ASP A 312 -3.53 -22.73 2.45
C ASP A 312 -4.14 -21.33 2.59
N ALA A 313 -5.29 -21.12 1.94
CA ALA A 313 -6.02 -19.84 1.99
C ALA A 313 -6.47 -19.45 3.41
N SER A 314 -6.59 -20.39 4.36
CA SER A 314 -6.92 -20.13 5.76
C SER A 314 -5.69 -19.79 6.60
N GLY A 315 -4.50 -20.17 6.15
CA GLY A 315 -3.20 -20.00 6.82
C GLY A 315 -2.72 -21.27 7.56
N GLU A 316 -3.39 -22.39 7.35
CA GLU A 316 -2.96 -23.68 7.86
C GLU A 316 -1.81 -24.25 7.03
N VAL A 317 -0.82 -24.84 7.67
CA VAL A 317 0.32 -25.46 6.98
C VAL A 317 -0.13 -26.77 6.34
N VAL A 318 0.06 -26.86 5.02
CA VAL A 318 -0.30 -28.03 4.22
C VAL A 318 0.91 -28.83 3.77
N ASP A 319 2.09 -28.18 3.69
CA ASP A 319 3.35 -28.85 3.35
C ASP A 319 4.56 -28.11 3.92
N GLU A 320 5.68 -28.84 4.09
CA GLU A 320 6.92 -28.34 4.68
C GLU A 320 8.15 -28.94 3.99
N TRP A 321 9.10 -28.09 3.61
CA TRP A 321 10.42 -28.47 3.10
C TRP A 321 11.53 -27.93 3.99
N ARG A 322 12.17 -28.81 4.73
CA ARG A 322 13.33 -28.47 5.57
C ARG A 322 14.58 -28.47 4.72
N LEU A 323 15.10 -27.28 4.40
CA LEU A 323 16.24 -27.17 3.49
C LEU A 323 17.49 -27.87 4.02
N PHE A 324 17.66 -27.96 5.32
CA PHE A 324 18.79 -28.65 5.94
C PHE A 324 18.72 -30.20 5.88
N GLU A 325 17.57 -30.74 5.50
CA GLU A 325 17.42 -32.18 5.19
C GLU A 325 17.65 -32.47 3.72
N ILE A 326 17.32 -31.50 2.84
CA ILE A 326 17.35 -31.63 1.40
C ILE A 326 18.74 -31.29 0.85
N LEU A 327 19.36 -30.22 1.38
CA LEU A 327 20.64 -29.72 0.92
C LEU A 327 21.80 -30.39 1.64
N ASP A 328 22.78 -30.88 0.88
CA ASP A 328 24.04 -31.33 1.46
C ASP A 328 24.85 -30.11 1.94
N PRO A 329 25.15 -30.00 3.24
CA PRO A 329 25.92 -28.88 3.79
C PRO A 329 27.32 -28.73 3.16
N VAL A 330 27.93 -29.80 2.69
CA VAL A 330 29.25 -29.80 2.05
C VAL A 330 29.16 -29.21 0.65
N SER A 331 28.16 -29.62 -0.12
CA SER A 331 27.91 -29.07 -1.44
C SER A 331 27.52 -27.59 -1.41
N TYR A 332 26.79 -27.16 -0.38
CA TYR A 332 26.40 -25.75 -0.23
C TYR A 332 27.58 -24.84 0.10
N THR A 333 28.55 -25.30 0.91
CA THR A 333 29.76 -24.51 1.21
C THR A 333 30.74 -24.45 0.04
N HIS A 334 30.67 -25.37 -0.92
CA HIS A 334 31.49 -25.39 -2.11
C HIS A 334 30.87 -24.75 -3.35
N LEU A 335 29.59 -24.38 -3.31
CA LEU A 335 28.95 -23.55 -4.33
C LEU A 335 29.31 -22.06 -4.23
N THR A 336 30.16 -21.66 -3.29
CA THR A 336 30.79 -20.37 -3.30
C THR A 336 31.80 -20.28 -4.45
N LEU A 337 31.31 -19.72 -5.58
CA LEU A 337 32.00 -19.14 -6.70
C LEU A 337 33.25 -19.93 -7.21
N PRO A 338 33.27 -20.30 -8.49
CA PRO A 338 34.52 -20.65 -9.12
C PRO A 338 35.42 -19.43 -8.96
N THR A 339 36.46 -19.55 -8.17
CA THR A 339 37.57 -18.59 -8.13
C THR A 339 38.13 -18.55 -9.54
N ILE A 340 37.75 -17.50 -10.28
CA ILE A 340 38.44 -17.18 -11.51
C ILE A 340 39.84 -16.78 -11.07
N ARG A 341 40.79 -17.71 -11.16
CA ARG A 341 42.20 -17.37 -11.16
C ARG A 341 42.46 -16.63 -12.48
N LEU A 342 42.58 -15.35 -12.40
CA LEU A 342 43.24 -14.55 -13.42
C LEU A 342 44.74 -14.87 -13.46
#